data_956061ce3711fc855f927c199306c7ac
#
_entry.id   956061ce3711fc855f927c199306c7ac
#
_cell.length_a   1.000
_cell.length_b   1.000
_cell.length_c   1.000
_cell.angle_alpha   90.00
_cell.angle_beta   90.00
_cell.angle_gamma   90.00
#
_symmetry.space_group_name_H-M   'P 1'
#
loop_
_entity.id
_entity.type
_entity.pdbx_description
1 polymer ?
#
loop_
_entity_poly.entity_id
_entity_poly.type
_entity_poly.pdbx_seq_one_letter_code
_entity_poly.pdbx_strand_id
1 'polypeptide(L)'
;MASLFFTVFLLLSGCLLPDNALAFQPHAYSGLYIHQLAHFFLIVSLFFFAVKAHQTRLASLKAWQYIIAGTWLLMLWSGATMVGHFLDLEIEDALFLPPGADIPLLRLNGWQEGLYYILKLDHLLAVPAMFLFYRGLKLLREEQSRPSPPGQGRP
;
A
#
# COMPACT_ATOMS: atom_id res chain seq x y z
N MET A 1 -12.91 25.49 -1.26
CA MET A 1 -12.45 24.07 -1.25
C MET A 1 -12.70 23.37 -2.60
N ALA A 2 -13.86 23.50 -3.24
CA ALA A 2 -14.13 22.88 -4.57
C ALA A 2 -13.17 23.30 -5.68
N SER A 3 -12.76 24.58 -5.71
CA SER A 3 -11.83 25.10 -6.72
C SER A 3 -10.42 24.50 -6.59
N LEU A 4 -9.92 24.31 -5.35
CA LEU A 4 -8.62 23.70 -5.10
C LEU A 4 -8.63 22.20 -5.53
N PHE A 5 -9.71 21.49 -5.23
CA PHE A 5 -9.88 20.10 -5.63
C PHE A 5 -9.91 19.95 -7.16
N PHE A 6 -10.60 20.85 -7.85
CA PHE A 6 -10.68 20.87 -9.31
C PHE A 6 -9.33 21.21 -9.94
N THR A 7 -8.56 22.14 -9.37
CA THR A 7 -7.22 22.49 -9.86
C THR A 7 -6.23 21.34 -9.66
N VAL A 8 -6.26 20.67 -8.50
CA VAL A 8 -5.42 19.49 -8.25
C VAL A 8 -5.79 18.34 -9.17
N PHE A 9 -7.09 18.12 -9.41
CA PHE A 9 -7.57 17.11 -10.35
C PHE A 9 -7.12 17.38 -11.78
N LEU A 10 -7.19 18.64 -12.26
CA LEU A 10 -6.71 19.04 -13.59
C LEU A 10 -5.20 18.86 -13.74
N LEU A 11 -4.41 19.22 -12.71
CA LEU A 11 -2.96 19.02 -12.72
C LEU A 11 -2.60 17.53 -12.75
N LEU A 12 -3.27 16.70 -11.96
CA LEU A 12 -3.09 15.24 -11.98
C LEU A 12 -3.52 14.63 -13.32
N SER A 13 -4.64 15.11 -13.91
CA SER A 13 -5.10 14.64 -15.23
C SER A 13 -4.14 15.05 -16.34
N GLY A 14 -3.52 16.23 -16.26
CA GLY A 14 -2.48 16.67 -17.20
C GLY A 14 -1.23 15.80 -17.17
N CYS A 15 -0.87 15.27 -15.98
CA CYS A 15 0.24 14.31 -15.83
C CYS A 15 -0.09 12.91 -16.37
N LEU A 16 -1.38 12.60 -16.58
CA LEU A 16 -1.83 11.30 -17.09
C LEU A 16 -2.03 11.25 -18.60
N LEU A 17 -1.74 12.36 -19.31
CA LEU A 17 -1.82 12.37 -20.79
C LEU A 17 -0.70 11.51 -21.39
N PRO A 18 -1.02 10.60 -22.33
CA PRO A 18 -0.07 9.59 -22.83
C PRO A 18 1.19 10.22 -23.49
N ASP A 19 1.06 11.38 -24.12
CA ASP A 19 2.17 12.05 -24.79
C ASP A 19 3.19 12.69 -23.82
N ASN A 20 2.80 12.88 -22.55
CA ASN A 20 3.67 13.37 -21.47
C ASN A 20 4.14 12.24 -20.53
N ALA A 21 3.68 11.01 -20.76
CA ALA A 21 4.09 9.83 -20.00
C ALA A 21 5.51 9.36 -20.33
N LEU A 22 6.31 10.16 -21.03
CA LEU A 22 7.76 9.94 -21.23
C LEU A 22 8.54 9.84 -19.90
N ALA A 23 7.96 10.36 -18.79
CA ALA A 23 8.50 10.13 -17.44
C ALA A 23 8.40 8.67 -16.98
N PHE A 24 7.52 7.87 -17.62
CA PHE A 24 7.36 6.43 -17.37
C PHE A 24 7.96 5.54 -18.46
N GLN A 25 8.69 6.10 -19.43
CA GLN A 25 9.45 5.27 -20.33
C GLN A 25 10.54 4.56 -19.53
N PRO A 26 10.66 3.23 -19.69
CA PRO A 26 11.56 2.41 -18.90
C PRO A 26 13.01 2.61 -19.34
N HIS A 27 13.64 3.67 -18.89
CA HIS A 27 15.01 3.52 -18.49
C HIS A 27 14.89 2.73 -17.19
N ALA A 28 15.14 1.43 -17.24
CA ALA A 28 14.71 0.43 -16.25
C ALA A 28 15.00 0.76 -14.77
N TYR A 29 15.89 1.70 -14.53
CA TYR A 29 16.28 2.13 -13.20
C TYR A 29 15.57 3.39 -12.68
N SER A 30 15.25 4.37 -13.52
CA SER A 30 14.64 5.64 -13.04
C SER A 30 13.21 5.45 -12.53
N GLY A 31 12.41 4.62 -13.18
CA GLY A 31 11.06 4.26 -12.72
C GLY A 31 11.07 3.53 -11.40
N LEU A 32 12.04 2.65 -11.18
CA LEU A 32 12.19 1.90 -9.93
C LEU A 32 12.47 2.83 -8.74
N TYR A 33 13.38 3.81 -8.87
CA TYR A 33 13.68 4.74 -7.80
C TYR A 33 12.46 5.58 -7.39
N ILE A 34 11.67 6.06 -8.35
CA ILE A 34 10.44 6.80 -8.07
C ILE A 34 9.44 5.91 -7.34
N HIS A 35 9.30 4.66 -7.77
CA HIS A 35 8.41 3.70 -7.14
C HIS A 35 8.86 3.37 -5.70
N GLN A 36 10.14 3.16 -5.47
CA GLN A 36 10.72 2.95 -4.14
C GLN A 36 10.50 4.16 -3.23
N LEU A 37 10.67 5.38 -3.77
CA LEU A 37 10.42 6.61 -3.03
C LEU A 37 8.94 6.71 -2.61
N ALA A 38 8.00 6.31 -3.47
CA ALA A 38 6.59 6.27 -3.14
C ALA A 38 6.29 5.29 -1.98
N HIS A 39 6.88 4.09 -1.98
CA HIS A 39 6.77 3.14 -0.87
C HIS A 39 7.36 3.71 0.43
N PHE A 40 8.51 4.36 0.35
CA PHE A 40 9.12 5.01 1.52
C PHE A 40 8.19 6.08 2.13
N PHE A 41 7.64 6.98 1.32
CA PHE A 41 6.70 8.00 1.82
C PHE A 41 5.40 7.38 2.36
N LEU A 42 4.92 6.31 1.76
CA LEU A 42 3.77 5.57 2.26
C LEU A 42 4.04 5.01 3.66
N ILE A 43 5.19 4.34 3.86
CA ILE A 43 5.59 3.80 5.17
C ILE A 43 5.66 4.91 6.21
N VAL A 44 6.34 6.02 5.90
CA VAL A 44 6.49 7.16 6.81
C VAL A 44 5.11 7.73 7.18
N SER A 45 4.23 7.93 6.20
CA SER A 45 2.88 8.45 6.43
C SER A 45 2.03 7.53 7.31
N LEU A 46 2.06 6.22 7.02
CA LEU A 46 1.35 5.21 7.82
C LEU A 46 1.90 5.09 9.22
N PHE A 47 3.22 5.21 9.40
CA PHE A 47 3.86 5.20 10.71
C PHE A 47 3.37 6.37 11.57
N PHE A 48 3.41 7.60 11.05
CA PHE A 48 2.89 8.77 11.77
C PHE A 48 1.41 8.64 12.07
N PHE A 49 0.62 8.13 11.14
CA PHE A 49 -0.79 7.84 11.37
C PHE A 49 -1.00 6.85 12.52
N ALA A 50 -0.28 5.71 12.51
CA ALA A 50 -0.37 4.71 13.57
C ALA A 50 0.03 5.28 14.93
N VAL A 51 1.15 6.03 15.01
CA VAL A 51 1.60 6.69 16.23
C VAL A 51 0.53 7.66 16.76
N LYS A 52 -0.03 8.52 15.90
CA LYS A 52 -1.08 9.45 16.30
C LYS A 52 -2.34 8.73 16.76
N ALA A 53 -2.76 7.69 16.07
CA ALA A 53 -3.92 6.89 16.47
C ALA A 53 -3.71 6.21 17.84
N HIS A 54 -2.50 5.73 18.13
CA HIS A 54 -2.15 5.16 19.44
C HIS A 54 -2.08 6.20 20.56
N GLN A 55 -1.64 7.42 20.28
CA GLN A 55 -1.57 8.51 21.26
C GLN A 55 -2.95 9.07 21.64
N THR A 56 -3.98 8.75 20.87
CA THR A 56 -5.36 9.18 21.12
C THR A 56 -6.17 8.06 21.78
N ARG A 57 -7.31 8.43 22.39
CA ARG A 57 -8.26 7.43 22.93
C ARG A 57 -8.90 6.56 21.82
N LEU A 58 -8.65 6.87 20.56
CA LEU A 58 -9.18 6.12 19.42
C LEU A 58 -8.70 4.65 19.43
N ALA A 59 -7.46 4.40 19.87
CA ALA A 59 -6.91 3.05 19.94
C ALA A 59 -7.70 2.10 20.88
N SER A 60 -8.50 2.63 21.80
CA SER A 60 -9.36 1.82 22.67
C SER A 60 -10.66 1.37 21.97
N LEU A 61 -11.04 2.01 20.87
CA LEU A 61 -12.24 1.69 20.12
C LEU A 61 -12.00 0.53 19.16
N LYS A 62 -12.88 -0.46 19.17
CA LYS A 62 -12.74 -1.68 18.38
C LYS A 62 -12.58 -1.40 16.86
N ALA A 63 -13.32 -0.44 16.33
CA ALA A 63 -13.25 -0.02 14.94
C ALA A 63 -11.83 0.49 14.59
N TRP A 64 -11.24 1.31 15.45
CA TRP A 64 -9.91 1.86 15.27
C TRP A 64 -8.81 0.81 15.42
N GLN A 65 -9.00 -0.20 16.25
CA GLN A 65 -8.05 -1.33 16.35
C GLN A 65 -7.91 -2.06 15.00
N TYR A 66 -9.01 -2.27 14.28
CA TYR A 66 -8.97 -2.83 12.92
C TYR A 66 -8.21 -1.92 11.95
N ILE A 67 -8.45 -0.60 12.00
CA ILE A 67 -7.77 0.37 11.14
C ILE A 67 -6.26 0.39 11.44
N ILE A 68 -5.88 0.42 12.72
CA ILE A 68 -4.48 0.41 13.13
C ILE A 68 -3.79 -0.90 12.72
N ALA A 69 -4.45 -2.05 12.91
CA ALA A 69 -3.93 -3.34 12.47
C ALA A 69 -3.75 -3.39 10.94
N GLY A 70 -4.71 -2.87 10.18
CA GLY A 70 -4.60 -2.73 8.73
C GLY A 70 -3.44 -1.83 8.32
N THR A 71 -3.20 -0.73 9.05
CA THR A 71 -2.08 0.19 8.84
C THR A 71 -0.73 -0.52 9.02
N TRP A 72 -0.55 -1.27 10.10
CA TRP A 72 0.67 -2.05 10.33
C TRP A 72 0.90 -3.10 9.25
N LEU A 73 -0.16 -3.80 8.83
CA LEU A 73 -0.05 -4.80 7.78
C LEU A 73 0.28 -4.17 6.41
N LEU A 74 -0.27 -2.99 6.12
CA LEU A 74 0.03 -2.24 4.90
C LEU A 74 1.47 -1.70 4.90
N MET A 75 2.00 -1.30 6.07
CA MET A 75 3.41 -0.94 6.21
C MET A 75 4.32 -2.14 5.96
N LEU A 76 3.97 -3.29 6.52
CA LEU A 76 4.72 -4.54 6.29
C LEU A 76 4.70 -4.93 4.81
N TRP A 77 3.54 -4.83 4.16
CA TRP A 77 3.42 -5.04 2.71
C TRP A 77 4.32 -4.11 1.93
N SER A 78 4.28 -2.80 2.22
CA SER A 78 5.07 -1.80 1.51
C SER A 78 6.58 -2.04 1.69
N GLY A 79 7.01 -2.42 2.90
CA GLY A 79 8.40 -2.79 3.17
C GLY A 79 8.83 -4.06 2.44
N ALA A 80 7.98 -5.09 2.42
CA ALA A 80 8.24 -6.34 1.69
C ALA A 80 8.37 -6.09 0.18
N THR A 81 7.48 -5.25 -0.39
CA THR A 81 7.54 -4.86 -1.80
C THR A 81 8.83 -4.10 -2.13
N MET A 82 9.27 -3.17 -1.25
CA MET A 82 10.57 -2.49 -1.42
C MET A 82 11.73 -3.48 -1.49
N VAL A 83 11.78 -4.45 -0.57
CA VAL A 83 12.82 -5.49 -0.57
C VAL A 83 12.74 -6.34 -1.85
N GLY A 84 11.52 -6.71 -2.28
CA GLY A 84 11.29 -7.44 -3.53
C GLY A 84 11.88 -6.71 -4.74
N HIS A 85 11.68 -5.39 -4.81
CA HIS A 85 12.25 -4.58 -5.90
C HIS A 85 13.78 -4.46 -5.86
N PHE A 86 14.40 -4.49 -4.67
CA PHE A 86 15.86 -4.57 -4.59
C PHE A 86 16.36 -5.93 -5.10
N LEU A 87 15.66 -7.01 -4.77
CA LEU A 87 16.00 -8.33 -5.27
C LEU A 87 15.80 -8.47 -6.80
N ASP A 88 14.86 -7.72 -7.39
CA ASP A 88 14.69 -7.64 -8.85
C ASP A 88 15.98 -7.19 -9.57
N LEU A 89 16.81 -6.36 -8.91
CA LEU A 89 18.07 -5.88 -9.47
C LEU A 89 19.21 -6.91 -9.33
N GLU A 90 19.10 -7.81 -8.36
CA GLU A 90 20.13 -8.79 -8.02
C GLU A 90 19.91 -10.14 -8.72
N ILE A 91 18.68 -10.44 -9.09
CA ILE A 91 18.32 -11.70 -9.72
C ILE A 91 18.58 -11.62 -11.21
N GLU A 92 19.53 -12.44 -11.67
CA GLU A 92 19.89 -12.55 -13.08
C GLU A 92 18.77 -13.21 -13.90
N ASP A 93 18.57 -12.74 -15.13
CA ASP A 93 17.62 -13.33 -16.09
C ASP A 93 17.88 -14.82 -16.36
N ALA A 94 19.14 -15.27 -16.17
CA ALA A 94 19.54 -16.67 -16.31
C ALA A 94 18.86 -17.62 -15.29
N LEU A 95 18.29 -17.08 -14.21
CA LEU A 95 17.54 -17.87 -13.23
C LEU A 95 16.10 -18.17 -13.66
N PHE A 96 15.62 -17.52 -14.73
CA PHE A 96 14.32 -17.81 -15.32
C PHE A 96 14.42 -18.88 -16.41
N LEU A 97 13.57 -19.89 -16.35
CA LEU A 97 13.54 -21.04 -17.28
C LEU A 97 12.21 -21.11 -18.04
N PRO A 98 12.24 -21.59 -19.31
CA PRO A 98 13.38 -21.51 -20.24
C PRO A 98 13.58 -20.08 -20.73
N PRO A 99 14.78 -19.68 -21.20
CA PRO A 99 15.00 -18.36 -21.78
C PRO A 99 14.02 -18.11 -22.94
N GLY A 100 13.24 -17.03 -22.87
CA GLY A 100 12.26 -16.68 -23.91
C GLY A 100 10.92 -17.40 -23.83
N ALA A 101 10.59 -18.09 -22.74
CA ALA A 101 9.25 -18.66 -22.53
C ALA A 101 8.22 -17.54 -22.26
N ASP A 102 6.98 -17.75 -22.73
CA ASP A 102 5.86 -16.84 -22.44
C ASP A 102 5.52 -16.77 -20.95
N ILE A 103 5.87 -17.80 -20.18
CA ILE A 103 5.75 -17.85 -18.73
C ILE A 103 7.13 -18.16 -18.13
N PRO A 104 7.84 -17.16 -17.62
CA PRO A 104 9.12 -17.37 -16.98
C PRO A 104 8.96 -18.13 -15.65
N LEU A 105 9.61 -19.28 -15.51
CA LEU A 105 9.65 -20.05 -14.28
C LEU A 105 10.96 -19.75 -13.55
N LEU A 106 10.87 -19.27 -12.32
CA LEU A 106 12.04 -19.02 -11.47
C LEU A 106 12.64 -20.37 -11.00
N ARG A 107 13.93 -20.54 -11.22
CA ARG A 107 14.67 -21.71 -10.70
C ARG A 107 15.01 -21.49 -9.24
N LEU A 108 14.40 -22.24 -8.34
CA LEU A 108 14.64 -22.17 -6.90
C LEU A 108 15.87 -23.00 -6.52
N ASN A 109 17.07 -22.41 -6.61
CA ASN A 109 18.32 -23.07 -6.27
C ASN A 109 18.86 -22.69 -4.88
N GLY A 110 18.37 -21.58 -4.30
CA GLY A 110 18.84 -21.05 -3.04
C GLY A 110 17.76 -20.34 -2.22
N TRP A 111 18.17 -19.82 -1.08
CA TRP A 111 17.28 -19.08 -0.18
C TRP A 111 16.84 -17.72 -0.76
N GLN A 112 17.69 -17.09 -1.59
CA GLN A 112 17.42 -15.77 -2.18
C GLN A 112 16.25 -15.84 -3.17
N GLU A 113 16.26 -16.85 -4.06
CA GLU A 113 15.17 -17.09 -5.01
C GLU A 113 13.88 -17.47 -4.29
N GLY A 114 13.98 -18.24 -3.20
CA GLY A 114 12.84 -18.56 -2.35
C GLY A 114 12.26 -17.33 -1.67
N LEU A 115 13.10 -16.44 -1.14
CA LEU A 115 12.68 -15.17 -0.57
C LEU A 115 12.04 -14.27 -1.63
N TYR A 116 12.66 -14.16 -2.79
CA TYR A 116 12.11 -13.40 -3.92
C TYR A 116 10.71 -13.90 -4.30
N TYR A 117 10.53 -15.22 -4.43
CA TYR A 117 9.23 -15.79 -4.74
C TYR A 117 8.16 -15.42 -3.69
N ILE A 118 8.50 -15.50 -2.40
CA ILE A 118 7.58 -15.13 -1.31
C ILE A 118 7.24 -13.64 -1.37
N LEU A 119 8.22 -12.76 -1.66
CA LEU A 119 8.01 -11.32 -1.75
C LEU A 119 7.16 -10.92 -2.96
N LYS A 120 7.17 -11.72 -4.04
CA LYS A 120 6.27 -11.53 -5.20
C LYS A 120 4.82 -11.91 -4.89
N LEU A 121 4.55 -12.60 -3.80
CA LEU A 121 3.19 -12.86 -3.29
C LEU A 121 2.69 -11.70 -2.40
N ASP A 122 3.08 -10.48 -2.71
CA ASP A 122 2.80 -9.26 -1.95
C ASP A 122 1.31 -9.04 -1.67
N HIS A 123 0.44 -9.44 -2.58
CA HIS A 123 -1.02 -9.37 -2.43
C HIS A 123 -1.54 -10.17 -1.22
N LEU A 124 -0.80 -11.18 -0.74
CA LEU A 124 -1.16 -11.91 0.47
C LEU A 124 -1.16 -11.02 1.72
N LEU A 125 -0.41 -9.92 1.71
CA LEU A 125 -0.40 -8.94 2.78
C LEU A 125 -1.36 -7.77 2.50
N ALA A 126 -1.42 -7.31 1.26
CA ALA A 126 -2.27 -6.18 0.87
C ALA A 126 -3.77 -6.47 1.03
N VAL A 127 -4.23 -7.66 0.60
CA VAL A 127 -5.65 -8.03 0.67
C VAL A 127 -6.17 -8.10 2.11
N PRO A 128 -5.51 -8.77 3.07
CA PRO A 128 -5.92 -8.73 4.47
C PRO A 128 -5.88 -7.32 5.07
N ALA A 129 -4.89 -6.48 4.71
CA ALA A 129 -4.83 -5.10 5.16
C ALA A 129 -6.09 -4.33 4.73
N MET A 130 -6.47 -4.42 3.46
CA MET A 130 -7.68 -3.79 2.94
C MET A 130 -8.96 -4.32 3.60
N PHE A 131 -9.01 -5.63 3.90
CA PHE A 131 -10.13 -6.21 4.64
C PHE A 131 -10.25 -5.64 6.05
N LEU A 132 -9.12 -5.43 6.76
CA LEU A 132 -9.11 -4.82 8.08
C LEU A 132 -9.61 -3.36 8.03
N PHE A 133 -9.19 -2.57 7.04
CA PHE A 133 -9.73 -1.23 6.81
C PHE A 133 -11.24 -1.26 6.57
N TYR A 134 -11.71 -2.14 5.67
CA TYR A 134 -13.13 -2.30 5.42
C TYR A 134 -13.92 -2.61 6.70
N ARG A 135 -13.43 -3.55 7.52
CA ARG A 135 -14.07 -3.92 8.80
C ARG A 135 -14.10 -2.75 9.77
N GLY A 136 -12.99 -2.02 9.90
CA GLY A 136 -12.91 -0.84 10.75
C GLY A 136 -13.90 0.25 10.34
N LEU A 137 -13.91 0.62 9.05
CA LEU A 137 -14.83 1.62 8.50
C LEU A 137 -16.30 1.21 8.63
N LYS A 138 -16.62 -0.07 8.39
CA LYS A 138 -17.95 -0.60 8.58
C LYS A 138 -18.43 -0.43 10.02
N LEU A 139 -17.60 -0.76 11.02
CA LEU A 139 -17.92 -0.61 12.43
C LEU A 139 -18.13 0.88 12.80
N LEU A 140 -17.29 1.80 12.31
CA LEU A 140 -17.49 3.24 12.53
C LEU A 140 -18.84 3.72 11.99
N ARG A 141 -19.20 3.28 10.79
CA ARG A 141 -20.50 3.61 10.20
C ARG A 141 -21.67 3.08 11.03
N GLU A 142 -21.59 1.84 11.50
CA GLU A 142 -22.62 1.22 12.33
C GLU A 142 -22.78 1.94 13.67
N GLU A 143 -21.67 2.37 14.28
CA GLU A 143 -21.68 3.16 15.52
C GLU A 143 -22.34 4.52 15.32
N GLN A 144 -22.07 5.21 14.21
CA GLN A 144 -22.70 6.49 13.88
C GLN A 144 -24.21 6.37 13.59
N SER A 145 -24.64 5.23 13.07
CA SER A 145 -26.05 4.98 12.72
C SER A 145 -26.92 4.55 13.90
N ARG A 146 -26.35 4.34 15.09
CA ARG A 146 -27.11 3.99 16.29
C ARG A 146 -27.88 5.21 16.80
N PRO A 147 -29.19 5.10 17.02
CA PRO A 147 -29.97 6.19 17.64
C PRO A 147 -29.39 6.55 19.00
N SER A 148 -29.27 7.83 19.29
CA SER A 148 -28.92 8.30 20.63
C SER A 148 -29.91 7.74 21.65
N PRO A 149 -29.46 7.25 22.83
CA PRO A 149 -30.40 6.78 23.86
C PRO A 149 -31.39 7.89 24.22
N PRO A 150 -32.70 7.55 24.36
CA PRO A 150 -33.71 8.52 24.72
C PRO A 150 -33.34 9.08 26.11
N GLY A 151 -33.10 10.39 26.19
CA GLY A 151 -32.80 11.11 27.44
C GLY A 151 -31.50 11.91 27.48
N GLN A 152 -30.60 11.80 26.50
CA GLN A 152 -29.47 12.73 26.36
C GLN A 152 -29.85 13.86 25.41
N GLY A 153 -30.66 14.81 25.89
CA GLY A 153 -30.85 16.09 25.23
C GLY A 153 -29.50 16.78 25.09
N ARG A 154 -29.15 17.23 23.88
CA ARG A 154 -28.02 18.13 23.67
C ARG A 154 -28.26 19.38 24.51
N PRO A 155 -27.24 19.86 25.27
CA PRO A 155 -27.35 21.17 25.94
C PRO A 155 -27.47 22.28 24.93
#